data_3ef49c8b2721a14a4ec9656cb030f24c
#
_entry.id   3ef49c8b2721a14a4ec9656cb030f24c
#
_cell.length_a   1.000
_cell.length_b   1.000
_cell.length_c   1.000
_cell.angle_alpha   90.00
_cell.angle_beta   90.00
_cell.angle_gamma   90.00
#
_symmetry.space_group_name_H-M   'P 1'
#
loop_
_entity.id
_entity.type
_entity.pdbx_description
1 polymer ?
#
loop_
_entity_poly.entity_id
_entity_poly.type
_entity_poly.pdbx_seq_one_letter_code
_entity_poly.pdbx_strand_id
1 'polypeptide(L)'
;MQVTLNSSDTTEAILANSSIIIPDGELSATFAINAVDDTLSDGDQSVSITATAFNFLPTSVSLTVVNDDLGSLTLALDRTRISENGGTAIGTVTRTFGTNGDLPVTLGNTNPTQATVPNTVITV
;
A
#
# COMPACT_ATOMS: atom_id res chain seq x y z
N MET A 1 34.13 -12.56 -12.02
CA MET A 1 33.17 -12.07 -13.02
C MET A 1 32.28 -11.00 -12.38
N GLN A 2 32.11 -9.84 -13.02
CA GLN A 2 31.23 -8.79 -12.53
C GLN A 2 29.80 -8.99 -13.06
N VAL A 3 28.81 -8.84 -12.19
CA VAL A 3 27.39 -8.89 -12.50
C VAL A 3 26.76 -7.57 -12.08
N THR A 4 26.08 -6.90 -13.01
CA THR A 4 25.32 -5.67 -12.75
C THR A 4 23.90 -6.06 -12.37
N LEU A 5 23.37 -5.40 -11.33
CA LEU A 5 22.05 -5.63 -10.77
C LEU A 5 21.20 -4.36 -10.92
N ASN A 6 19.92 -4.53 -11.24
CA ASN A 6 18.97 -3.43 -11.37
C ASN A 6 17.61 -3.80 -10.75
N SER A 7 17.01 -2.85 -10.05
CA SER A 7 15.61 -2.90 -9.61
C SER A 7 14.76 -2.08 -10.59
N SER A 8 13.60 -2.62 -10.98
CA SER A 8 12.65 -1.90 -11.85
C SER A 8 11.97 -0.76 -11.13
N ASP A 9 11.88 -0.83 -9.78
CA ASP A 9 11.30 0.20 -8.95
C ASP A 9 12.11 0.38 -7.67
N THR A 10 12.84 1.48 -7.59
CA THR A 10 13.68 1.82 -6.44
C THR A 10 12.92 2.57 -5.36
N THR A 11 11.66 2.91 -5.58
CA THR A 11 10.77 3.46 -4.54
C THR A 11 10.20 2.36 -3.66
N GLU A 12 10.19 1.13 -4.16
CA GLU A 12 9.67 -0.06 -3.48
C GLU A 12 10.78 -0.98 -2.96
N ALA A 13 11.79 -1.24 -3.80
CA ALA A 13 12.90 -2.11 -3.44
C ALA A 13 14.24 -1.61 -3.97
N ILE A 14 15.21 -1.49 -3.09
CA ILE A 14 16.56 -1.07 -3.41
C ILE A 14 17.55 -2.21 -3.24
N LEU A 15 18.56 -2.21 -4.10
CA LEU A 15 19.71 -3.11 -4.02
C LEU A 15 20.79 -2.47 -3.16
N ALA A 16 21.34 -3.22 -2.21
CA ALA A 16 22.47 -2.76 -1.39
C ALA A 16 23.69 -2.40 -2.25
N ASN A 17 23.85 -3.08 -3.39
CA ASN A 17 24.89 -2.82 -4.38
C ASN A 17 24.32 -2.94 -5.79
N SER A 18 24.68 -2.03 -6.68
CA SER A 18 24.32 -2.09 -8.10
C SER A 18 25.12 -3.10 -8.90
N SER A 19 26.15 -3.69 -8.32
CA SER A 19 26.93 -4.79 -8.89
C SER A 19 27.55 -5.66 -7.82
N ILE A 20 27.76 -6.94 -8.17
CA ILE A 20 28.46 -7.92 -7.35
C ILE A 20 29.57 -8.60 -8.18
N ILE A 21 30.50 -9.25 -7.49
CA ILE A 21 31.54 -10.07 -8.12
C ILE A 21 31.31 -11.53 -7.74
N ILE A 22 31.23 -12.40 -8.75
CA ILE A 22 31.41 -13.82 -8.55
C ILE A 22 32.90 -14.09 -8.68
N PRO A 23 33.60 -14.53 -7.61
CA PRO A 23 35.04 -14.74 -7.61
C PRO A 23 35.47 -15.82 -8.63
N ASP A 24 36.75 -15.85 -8.97
CA ASP A 24 37.29 -16.89 -9.82
C ASP A 24 37.22 -18.24 -9.10
N GLY A 25 36.74 -19.28 -9.80
CA GLY A 25 36.50 -20.59 -9.24
C GLY A 25 35.14 -20.75 -8.53
N GLU A 26 34.41 -19.68 -8.28
CA GLU A 26 33.07 -19.71 -7.66
C GLU A 26 31.97 -19.68 -8.73
N LEU A 27 30.82 -20.30 -8.41
CA LEU A 27 29.65 -20.35 -9.30
C LEU A 27 28.55 -19.39 -8.88
N SER A 28 28.63 -18.76 -7.69
CA SER A 28 27.61 -17.90 -7.13
C SER A 28 28.19 -16.81 -6.25
N ALA A 29 27.40 -15.74 -6.07
CA ALA A 29 27.57 -14.71 -5.06
C ALA A 29 26.19 -14.24 -4.58
N THR A 30 26.10 -13.77 -3.35
CA THR A 30 24.86 -13.28 -2.74
C THR A 30 24.82 -11.75 -2.71
N PHE A 31 23.62 -11.21 -2.73
CA PHE A 31 23.38 -9.78 -2.54
C PHE A 31 22.12 -9.56 -1.71
N ALA A 32 21.97 -8.37 -1.13
CA ALA A 32 20.81 -8.00 -0.37
C ALA A 32 19.88 -7.10 -1.18
N ILE A 33 18.58 -7.32 -1.02
CA ILE A 33 17.49 -6.45 -1.48
C ILE A 33 16.77 -5.95 -0.24
N ASN A 34 16.54 -4.64 -0.14
CA ASN A 34 15.82 -4.02 0.95
C ASN A 34 14.52 -3.43 0.42
N ALA A 35 13.40 -3.73 1.06
CA ALA A 35 12.17 -3.00 0.85
C ALA A 35 12.33 -1.55 1.33
N VAL A 36 11.65 -0.64 0.67
CA VAL A 36 11.55 0.77 1.04
C VAL A 36 10.20 0.98 1.71
N ASP A 37 10.23 1.46 2.93
CA ASP A 37 9.04 1.82 3.69
C ASP A 37 8.55 3.20 3.24
N ASP A 38 7.25 3.33 2.98
CA ASP A 38 6.61 4.61 2.69
C ASP A 38 5.33 4.77 3.54
N THR A 39 4.43 5.64 3.18
CA THR A 39 3.15 5.88 3.89
C THR A 39 1.97 5.89 2.92
N LEU A 40 2.12 5.26 1.76
CA LEU A 40 1.11 5.20 0.72
C LEU A 40 0.30 3.91 0.86
N SER A 41 -1.01 4.02 0.86
CA SER A 41 -1.90 2.85 0.81
C SER A 41 -2.19 2.51 -0.66
N ASP A 42 -1.18 2.00 -1.37
CA ASP A 42 -1.22 1.74 -2.82
C ASP A 42 -1.27 0.25 -3.17
N GLY A 43 -1.26 -0.61 -2.14
CA GLY A 43 -1.30 -2.06 -2.26
C GLY A 43 0.06 -2.69 -2.54
N ASP A 44 0.08 -4.03 -2.57
CA ASP A 44 1.31 -4.79 -2.83
C ASP A 44 1.90 -4.44 -4.20
N GLN A 45 3.20 -4.14 -4.24
CA GLN A 45 3.92 -3.74 -5.45
C GLN A 45 4.80 -4.88 -5.99
N SER A 46 4.84 -5.04 -7.31
CA SER A 46 5.67 -6.05 -7.97
C SER A 46 6.91 -5.42 -8.57
N VAL A 47 8.08 -5.79 -8.05
CA VAL A 47 9.37 -5.28 -8.49
C VAL A 47 10.15 -6.37 -9.21
N SER A 48 10.72 -6.07 -10.37
CA SER A 48 11.60 -6.98 -11.12
C SER A 48 13.07 -6.67 -10.81
N ILE A 49 13.79 -7.67 -10.36
CA ILE A 49 15.25 -7.59 -10.16
C ILE A 49 15.93 -8.28 -11.36
N THR A 50 16.77 -7.52 -12.05
CA THR A 50 17.47 -7.97 -13.25
C THR A 50 18.96 -8.06 -13.00
N ALA A 51 19.57 -9.16 -13.47
CA ALA A 51 21.01 -9.36 -13.45
C ALA A 51 21.56 -9.46 -14.88
N THR A 52 22.68 -8.75 -15.13
CA THR A 52 23.37 -8.74 -16.41
C THR A 52 24.88 -8.92 -16.23
N ALA A 53 25.52 -9.66 -17.13
CA ALA A 53 26.96 -9.81 -17.15
C ALA A 53 27.46 -9.91 -18.61
N PHE A 54 28.72 -9.55 -18.82
CA PHE A 54 29.33 -9.65 -20.16
C PHE A 54 29.36 -11.10 -20.64
N ASN A 55 28.92 -11.34 -21.88
CA ASN A 55 28.78 -12.64 -22.53
C ASN A 55 27.76 -13.62 -21.87
N PHE A 56 26.87 -13.13 -21.01
CA PHE A 56 25.78 -13.92 -20.46
C PHE A 56 24.43 -13.34 -20.87
N LEU A 57 23.42 -14.19 -21.02
CA LEU A 57 22.05 -13.73 -21.24
C LEU A 57 21.53 -13.07 -19.94
N PRO A 58 20.86 -11.93 -20.07
CA PRO A 58 20.21 -11.28 -18.93
C PRO A 58 19.16 -12.21 -18.30
N THR A 59 18.99 -12.10 -17.00
CA THR A 59 17.91 -12.79 -16.29
C THR A 59 17.23 -11.85 -15.31
N SER A 60 15.96 -12.10 -15.02
CA SER A 60 15.19 -11.33 -14.05
C SER A 60 14.28 -12.22 -13.22
N VAL A 61 13.95 -11.76 -12.03
CA VAL A 61 13.00 -12.38 -11.11
C VAL A 61 12.09 -11.31 -10.52
N SER A 62 10.81 -11.63 -10.35
CA SER A 62 9.87 -10.74 -9.68
C SER A 62 9.90 -10.96 -8.17
N LEU A 63 9.86 -9.86 -7.42
CA LEU A 63 9.70 -9.77 -5.98
C LEU A 63 8.42 -8.98 -5.69
N THR A 64 7.60 -9.44 -4.76
CA THR A 64 6.47 -8.66 -4.26
C THR A 64 6.88 -7.94 -2.98
N VAL A 65 6.75 -6.62 -2.96
CA VAL A 65 6.82 -5.79 -1.76
C VAL A 65 5.40 -5.67 -1.21
N VAL A 66 5.20 -6.11 0.02
CA VAL A 66 3.88 -6.13 0.65
C VAL A 66 3.63 -4.79 1.31
N ASN A 67 2.51 -4.16 0.97
CA ASN A 67 2.07 -2.91 1.57
C ASN A 67 1.55 -3.17 2.99
N ASP A 68 2.05 -2.43 3.98
CA ASP A 68 1.57 -2.47 5.37
C ASP A 68 0.87 -1.17 5.82
N ASP A 69 0.72 -0.19 4.91
CA ASP A 69 0.00 1.06 5.11
C ASP A 69 -1.49 0.93 4.79
N LEU A 70 -2.19 0.09 5.53
CA LEU A 70 -3.63 -0.07 5.37
C LEU A 70 -4.37 1.11 6.04
N GLY A 71 -5.08 1.87 5.22
CA GLY A 71 -5.98 2.90 5.72
C GLY A 71 -7.10 2.34 6.58
N SER A 72 -7.41 2.99 7.68
CA SER A 72 -8.58 2.67 8.51
C SER A 72 -9.60 3.81 8.50
N LEU A 73 -10.87 3.45 8.65
CA LEU A 73 -11.96 4.40 8.86
C LEU A 73 -12.39 4.38 10.32
N THR A 74 -12.65 5.57 10.85
CA THR A 74 -13.33 5.72 12.13
C THR A 74 -14.65 6.46 11.92
N LEU A 75 -15.68 6.08 12.67
CA LEU A 75 -16.98 6.72 12.67
C LEU A 75 -17.29 7.21 14.08
N ALA A 76 -17.60 8.49 14.20
CA ALA A 76 -18.03 9.11 15.45
C ALA A 76 -19.39 9.80 15.27
N LEU A 77 -20.18 9.85 16.33
CA LEU A 77 -21.42 10.61 16.40
C LEU A 77 -21.29 11.71 17.46
N ASP A 78 -21.83 12.90 17.18
CA ASP A 78 -21.88 14.01 18.15
C ASP A 78 -22.75 13.67 19.38
N ARG A 79 -23.69 12.76 19.20
CA ARG A 79 -24.56 12.21 20.26
C ARG A 79 -25.02 10.81 19.92
N THR A 80 -25.18 9.97 20.92
CA THR A 80 -25.59 8.56 20.80
C THR A 80 -27.08 8.34 21.07
N ARG A 81 -27.82 9.40 21.40
CA ARG A 81 -29.26 9.37 21.65
C ARG A 81 -29.92 10.54 20.97
N ILE A 82 -30.99 10.29 20.25
CA ILE A 82 -31.85 11.28 19.60
C ILE A 82 -33.31 10.94 19.90
N SER A 83 -34.16 11.98 19.92
CA SER A 83 -35.60 11.80 20.10
C SER A 83 -36.23 11.43 18.77
N GLU A 84 -37.20 10.52 18.77
CA GLU A 84 -38.01 10.20 17.59
C GLU A 84 -38.92 11.38 17.15
N ASN A 85 -39.06 12.38 18.01
CA ASN A 85 -39.75 13.63 17.66
C ASN A 85 -38.80 14.62 16.96
N GLY A 86 -38.25 14.23 15.84
CA GLY A 86 -37.43 15.07 14.98
C GLY A 86 -35.99 15.31 15.46
N GLY A 87 -35.47 14.45 16.37
CA GLY A 87 -34.08 14.53 16.81
C GLY A 87 -33.10 14.19 15.69
N THR A 88 -31.97 14.89 15.66
CA THR A 88 -30.88 14.64 14.68
C THR A 88 -29.54 14.42 15.39
N ALA A 89 -28.65 13.68 14.77
CA ALA A 89 -27.25 13.53 15.16
C ALA A 89 -26.34 13.76 13.94
N ILE A 90 -25.14 14.21 14.19
CA ILE A 90 -24.11 14.38 13.15
C ILE A 90 -23.08 13.28 13.29
N GLY A 91 -22.87 12.53 12.20
CA GLY A 91 -21.81 11.56 12.08
C GLY A 91 -20.58 12.16 11.39
N THR A 92 -19.41 11.81 11.88
CA THR A 92 -18.12 12.16 11.27
C THR A 92 -17.37 10.87 10.92
N VAL A 93 -16.99 10.73 9.67
CA VAL A 93 -16.08 9.67 9.19
C VAL A 93 -14.72 10.28 9.03
N THR A 94 -13.72 9.61 9.57
CA THR A 94 -12.31 10.01 9.43
C THR A 94 -11.51 8.84 8.86
N ARG A 95 -10.62 9.12 7.90
CA ARG A 95 -9.63 8.16 7.37
C ARG A 95 -8.24 8.44 7.92
N THR A 96 -7.42 7.41 8.15
CA THR A 96 -6.08 7.55 8.72
C THR A 96 -4.99 7.72 7.67
N PHE A 97 -5.14 7.07 6.49
CA PHE A 97 -4.17 7.12 5.38
C PHE A 97 -4.87 7.39 4.06
N GLY A 98 -4.08 7.57 3.00
CA GLY A 98 -4.61 7.71 1.64
C GLY A 98 -5.31 9.05 1.43
N THR A 99 -4.64 10.17 1.77
CA THR A 99 -5.19 11.52 1.56
C THR A 99 -5.17 11.98 0.11
N ASN A 100 -4.61 11.18 -0.79
CA ASN A 100 -4.61 11.44 -2.22
C ASN A 100 -5.95 11.05 -2.84
N GLY A 101 -6.73 12.05 -3.22
CA GLY A 101 -8.01 11.88 -3.88
C GLY A 101 -9.19 11.65 -2.94
N ASP A 102 -10.36 11.68 -3.53
CA ASP A 102 -11.64 11.52 -2.88
C ASP A 102 -11.94 10.05 -2.59
N LEU A 103 -12.29 9.72 -1.35
CA LEU A 103 -12.68 8.37 -0.95
C LEU A 103 -14.20 8.30 -0.77
N PRO A 104 -14.95 7.62 -1.64
CA PRO A 104 -16.35 7.36 -1.43
C PRO A 104 -16.55 6.31 -0.32
N VAL A 105 -17.29 6.69 0.74
CA VAL A 105 -17.59 5.81 1.88
C VAL A 105 -19.08 5.52 1.90
N THR A 106 -19.44 4.23 1.86
CA THR A 106 -20.84 3.79 1.96
C THR A 106 -21.25 3.66 3.43
N LEU A 107 -22.35 4.30 3.78
CA LEU A 107 -22.93 4.25 5.11
C LEU A 107 -24.09 3.24 5.15
N GLY A 108 -24.07 2.33 6.11
CA GLY A 108 -25.13 1.36 6.37
C GLY A 108 -25.98 1.75 7.57
N ASN A 109 -27.25 1.38 7.53
CA ASN A 109 -28.18 1.52 8.63
C ASN A 109 -28.95 0.21 8.82
N THR A 110 -28.87 -0.36 10.01
CA THR A 110 -29.51 -1.66 10.34
C THR A 110 -31.00 -1.55 10.64
N ASN A 111 -31.48 -0.33 10.94
CA ASN A 111 -32.91 -0.12 11.24
C ASN A 111 -33.43 1.22 10.64
N PRO A 112 -33.70 1.24 9.32
CA PRO A 112 -34.12 2.45 8.62
C PRO A 112 -35.53 2.92 8.98
N THR A 113 -36.31 2.13 9.72
CA THR A 113 -37.63 2.54 10.20
C THR A 113 -37.57 3.40 11.45
N GLN A 114 -36.46 3.35 12.21
CA GLN A 114 -36.26 4.12 13.42
C GLN A 114 -35.36 5.35 13.22
N ALA A 115 -34.38 5.24 12.35
CA ALA A 115 -33.48 6.33 11.99
C ALA A 115 -33.14 6.25 10.49
N THR A 116 -32.94 7.38 9.86
CA THR A 116 -32.55 7.47 8.45
C THR A 116 -31.17 8.10 8.30
N VAL A 117 -30.41 7.60 7.33
CA VAL A 117 -29.17 8.20 6.85
C VAL A 117 -29.48 8.79 5.47
N PRO A 118 -29.65 10.12 5.34
CA PRO A 118 -30.09 10.74 4.08
C PRO A 118 -29.14 10.51 2.92
N ASN A 119 -27.83 10.54 3.22
CA ASN A 119 -26.77 10.28 2.24
C ASN A 119 -26.14 8.92 2.56
N THR A 120 -26.39 7.93 1.72
CA THR A 120 -25.81 6.58 1.87
C THR A 120 -24.37 6.49 1.36
N VAL A 121 -23.89 7.50 0.64
CA VAL A 121 -22.49 7.64 0.22
C VAL A 121 -22.03 9.05 0.56
N ILE A 122 -20.92 9.14 1.24
CA ILE A 122 -20.22 10.41 1.52
C ILE A 122 -18.83 10.36 0.94
N THR A 123 -18.23 11.50 0.68
CA THR A 123 -16.83 11.61 0.22
C THR A 123 -15.96 12.15 1.36
N VAL A 124 -14.84 11.49 1.60
CA VAL A 124 -13.87 11.83 2.66
C VAL A 124 -12.52 12.19 2.05
#